data_0ad6bdb7ffd8b4c27a9cfb0cb092af9a
#
_entry.id   0ad6bdb7ffd8b4c27a9cfb0cb092af9a
#
_cell.length_a   1.000
_cell.length_b   1.000
_cell.length_c   1.000
_cell.angle_alpha   90.00
_cell.angle_beta   90.00
_cell.angle_gamma   90.00
#
_symmetry.space_group_name_H-M   'P 1'
#
loop_
_entity.id
_entity.type
_entity.pdbx_description
1 polymer ?
#
loop_
_entity_poly.entity_id
_entity_poly.type
_entity_poly.pdbx_seq_one_letter_code
_entity_poly.pdbx_strand_id
1 'polypeptide(L)' 'MAEIEIQKTVNEIVEMVSHLIQLPETKMWIDYDKKADTLYISFKRPQKATETEMLSDGILLRYRDNQLVGVTVLEASKR' A
#
# COMPACT_ATOMS: atom_id res chain seq x y z
N MET A 1 -2.24 22.79 -9.22
CA MET A 1 -1.49 21.76 -9.95
C MET A 1 -1.55 22.08 -11.44
N ALA A 2 -0.43 22.01 -12.13
CA ALA A 2 -0.38 22.28 -13.56
C ALA A 2 -1.00 21.11 -14.35
N GLU A 3 -1.50 21.38 -15.57
CA GLU A 3 -2.10 20.35 -16.42
C GLU A 3 -1.16 19.17 -16.67
N ILE A 4 0.13 19.44 -16.88
CA ILE A 4 1.14 18.39 -17.10
C ILE A 4 1.24 17.45 -15.89
N GLU A 5 1.17 18.01 -14.67
CA GLU A 5 1.23 17.21 -13.45
C GLU A 5 -0.06 16.40 -13.26
N ILE A 6 -1.20 16.97 -13.61
CA ILE A 6 -2.47 16.25 -13.54
C ILE A 6 -2.47 15.08 -14.52
N GLN A 7 -2.01 15.29 -15.76
CA GLN A 7 -1.97 14.24 -16.75
C GLN A 7 -1.01 13.13 -16.35
N LYS A 8 0.15 13.49 -15.80
CA LYS A 8 1.11 12.51 -15.30
C LYS A 8 0.50 11.69 -14.17
N THR A 9 -0.21 12.35 -13.26
CA THR A 9 -0.89 11.67 -12.14
C THR A 9 -1.91 10.67 -12.66
N VAL A 10 -2.72 11.08 -13.63
CA VAL A 10 -3.72 10.19 -14.23
C VAL A 10 -3.06 8.98 -14.88
N ASN A 11 -1.98 9.20 -15.63
CA ASN A 11 -1.27 8.11 -16.30
C ASN A 11 -0.73 7.08 -15.30
N GLU A 12 -0.16 7.55 -14.20
CA GLU A 12 0.34 6.67 -13.15
C GLU A 12 -0.79 5.86 -12.51
N ILE A 13 -1.91 6.49 -12.24
CA ILE A 13 -3.08 5.80 -11.68
C ILE A 13 -3.60 4.74 -12.64
N VAL A 14 -3.72 5.07 -13.93
CA VAL A 14 -4.19 4.13 -14.94
C VAL A 14 -3.29 2.91 -15.02
N GLU A 15 -1.97 3.10 -14.93
CA GLU A 15 -1.03 1.97 -14.94
C GLU A 15 -1.22 1.04 -13.74
N MET A 16 -1.70 1.55 -12.62
CA MET A 16 -1.91 0.75 -11.42
C MET A 16 -3.24 -0.01 -11.41
N VAL A 17 -4.20 0.38 -12.24
CA VAL A 17 -5.56 -0.16 -12.18
C VAL A 17 -5.59 -1.67 -12.27
N SER A 18 -4.88 -2.26 -13.22
CA SER A 18 -4.88 -3.72 -13.40
C SER A 18 -4.32 -4.48 -12.21
N HIS A 19 -3.40 -3.86 -11.49
CA HIS A 19 -2.83 -4.46 -10.29
C HIS A 19 -3.76 -4.30 -9.09
N LEU A 20 -4.32 -3.11 -8.92
CA LEU A 20 -5.19 -2.81 -7.79
C LEU A 20 -6.45 -3.68 -7.77
N ILE A 21 -7.06 -3.89 -8.93
CA ILE A 21 -8.31 -4.68 -8.98
C ILE A 21 -8.10 -6.17 -8.77
N GLN A 22 -6.84 -6.64 -8.81
CA GLN A 22 -6.52 -8.03 -8.52
C GLN A 22 -6.32 -8.31 -7.03
N LEU A 23 -6.28 -7.27 -6.21
CA LEU A 23 -6.13 -7.44 -4.77
C LEU A 23 -7.42 -8.06 -4.19
N PRO A 24 -7.29 -8.83 -3.10
CA PRO A 24 -8.45 -9.57 -2.57
C PRO A 24 -9.52 -8.69 -1.92
N GLU A 25 -9.18 -7.44 -1.62
CA GLU A 25 -10.10 -6.51 -0.98
C GLU A 25 -10.50 -5.42 -1.95
N THR A 26 -11.72 -4.91 -1.80
CA THR A 26 -12.27 -3.86 -2.67
C THR A 26 -12.08 -2.46 -2.11
N LYS A 27 -11.66 -2.35 -0.87
CA LYS A 27 -11.36 -1.07 -0.22
C LYS A 27 -9.96 -1.10 0.34
N MET A 28 -9.23 -0.01 0.16
CA MET A 28 -7.89 0.11 0.69
C MET A 28 -7.54 1.56 0.95
N TRP A 29 -6.67 1.78 1.93
CA TRP A 29 -6.13 3.09 2.26
C TRP A 29 -4.63 3.02 2.08
N ILE A 30 -4.07 3.97 1.35
CA ILE A 30 -2.65 3.99 0.99
C ILE A 30 -2.03 5.27 1.53
N ASP A 31 -0.96 5.12 2.33
CA ASP A 31 -0.18 6.22 2.86
C ASP A 31 1.28 5.99 2.56
N TYR A 32 1.97 7.03 2.09
CA TYR A 32 3.40 6.96 1.84
C TYR A 32 4.13 7.96 2.72
N ASP A 33 5.03 7.45 3.57
CA ASP A 33 5.90 8.26 4.41
C ASP A 33 7.23 8.49 3.67
N LYS A 34 7.41 9.70 3.13
CA LYS A 34 8.60 10.03 2.35
C LYS A 34 9.88 9.98 3.18
N LYS A 35 9.83 10.38 4.44
CA LYS A 35 11.02 10.40 5.30
C LYS A 35 11.51 9.00 5.59
N ALA A 36 10.59 8.10 5.86
CA ALA A 36 10.91 6.71 6.15
C ALA A 36 10.99 5.85 4.88
N ASP A 37 10.60 6.39 3.74
CA ASP A 37 10.49 5.67 2.48
C ASP A 37 9.67 4.39 2.65
N THR A 38 8.54 4.52 3.31
CA THR A 38 7.69 3.39 3.68
C THR A 38 6.28 3.60 3.15
N LEU A 39 5.76 2.59 2.46
CA LEU A 39 4.41 2.59 1.94
C LEU A 39 3.53 1.71 2.82
N TYR A 40 2.41 2.27 3.27
CA TYR A 40 1.43 1.55 4.09
C TYR A 40 0.16 1.34 3.29
N ILE A 41 -0.28 0.10 3.19
CA ILE A 41 -1.56 -0.25 2.56
C ILE A 41 -2.41 -0.93 3.62
N SER A 42 -3.59 -0.38 3.89
CA SER A 42 -4.52 -0.94 4.87
C SER A 42 -5.79 -1.39 4.17
N PHE A 43 -6.26 -2.57 4.50
CA PHE A 43 -7.53 -3.11 3.98
C PHE A 43 -8.67 -2.92 4.97
N LYS A 44 -8.35 -2.53 6.19
CA LYS A 44 -9.32 -2.20 7.24
C LYS A 44 -8.92 -0.89 7.88
N ARG A 45 -9.90 -0.06 8.25
CA ARG A 45 -9.63 1.20 8.94
C ARG A 45 -10.62 1.41 10.06
N PRO A 46 -10.18 1.46 11.32
CA PRO A 46 -8.78 1.30 11.75
C PRO A 46 -8.29 -0.12 11.53
N GLN A 47 -6.98 -0.25 11.29
CA GLN A 47 -6.38 -1.54 10.99
C GLN A 47 -6.41 -2.51 12.17
N LYS A 48 -6.08 -2.01 13.36
CA LYS A 48 -6.08 -2.77 14.62
C LYS A 48 -5.39 -4.14 14.52
N ALA A 49 -4.27 -4.16 13.81
CA ALA A 49 -3.51 -5.39 13.64
C ALA A 49 -3.01 -5.90 14.99
N THR A 50 -3.10 -7.22 15.22
CA THR A 50 -2.63 -7.86 16.44
C THR A 50 -1.36 -8.66 16.23
N GLU A 51 -1.02 -8.98 14.98
CA GLU A 51 0.18 -9.73 14.63
C GLU A 51 0.85 -9.12 13.41
N THR A 52 2.18 -9.22 13.38
CA THR A 52 2.97 -8.77 12.24
C THR A 52 3.95 -9.86 11.86
N GLU A 53 4.00 -10.19 10.58
CA GLU A 53 4.96 -11.12 10.03
C GLU A 53 5.87 -10.37 9.06
N MET A 54 7.19 -10.46 9.24
CA MET A 54 8.13 -9.84 8.34
C MET A 54 8.65 -10.84 7.32
N LEU A 55 8.47 -10.52 6.04
CA LEU A 55 9.07 -11.30 4.97
C LEU A 55 10.52 -10.84 4.76
N SER A 56 11.31 -11.66 4.11
CA SER A 56 12.76 -11.48 4.02
C SER A 56 13.21 -10.21 3.29
N ASP A 57 12.38 -9.61 2.45
CA ASP A 57 12.77 -8.47 1.63
C ASP A 57 12.15 -7.13 2.07
N GLY A 58 11.81 -7.02 3.34
CA GLY A 58 11.30 -5.77 3.88
C GLY A 58 9.82 -5.53 3.69
N ILE A 59 9.07 -6.59 3.52
CA ILE A 59 7.61 -6.55 3.46
C ILE A 59 7.06 -7.00 4.81
N LEU A 60 6.18 -6.20 5.41
CA LEU A 60 5.53 -6.53 6.67
C LEU A 60 4.07 -6.86 6.40
N LEU A 61 3.64 -8.04 6.82
CA LEU A 61 2.25 -8.45 6.73
C LEU A 61 1.58 -8.21 8.08
N ARG A 62 0.45 -7.52 8.08
CA ARG A 62 -0.29 -7.17 9.29
C ARG A 62 -1.57 -7.96 9.35
N TYR A 63 -1.77 -8.68 10.46
CA TYR A 63 -2.92 -9.56 10.64
C TYR A 63 -3.76 -9.19 11.85
N ARG A 64 -5.04 -9.48 11.75
CA ARG A 64 -5.96 -9.45 12.87
C ARG A 64 -6.83 -10.69 12.75
N ASP A 65 -6.83 -11.54 13.79
CA ASP A 65 -7.63 -12.77 13.83
C ASP A 65 -7.42 -13.62 12.56
N ASN A 66 -6.17 -13.81 12.20
CA ASN A 66 -5.75 -14.58 11.01
C ASN A 66 -6.18 -13.97 9.66
N GLN A 67 -6.68 -12.75 9.67
CA GLN A 67 -7.05 -12.04 8.45
C GLN A 67 -6.00 -10.97 8.12
N LEU A 68 -5.55 -10.93 6.88
CA LEU A 68 -4.61 -9.90 6.43
C LEU A 68 -5.35 -8.56 6.39
N VAL A 69 -4.89 -7.61 7.21
CA VAL A 69 -5.51 -6.28 7.30
C VAL A 69 -4.62 -5.17 6.77
N GLY A 70 -3.38 -5.47 6.45
CA GLY A 70 -2.48 -4.46 5.90
C GLY A 70 -1.16 -5.05 5.44
N VAL A 71 -0.47 -4.27 4.59
CA VAL A 71 0.86 -4.59 4.09
C VAL A 71 1.70 -3.32 4.20
N THR A 72 2.90 -3.43 4.75
CA THR A 72 3.84 -2.33 4.85
C THR A 72 5.06 -2.67 3.99
N VAL A 73 5.44 -1.74 3.12
CA VAL A 73 6.57 -1.92 2.21
C VAL A 73 7.69 -0.97 2.61
N LEU A 74 8.79 -1.51 3.13
CA LEU A 74 9.97 -0.74 3.48
C LEU A 74 10.80 -0.46 2.23
N GLU A 75 11.53 0.66 2.24
CA GLU A 75 12.36 1.09 1.12
C GLU A 75 11.57 1.10 -0.20
N ALA A 76 10.37 1.66 -0.15
CA ALA A 76 9.40 1.59 -1.25
C ALA A 76 9.93 2.17 -2.56
N SER A 77 10.70 3.26 -2.52
CA SER A 77 11.23 3.89 -3.73
C SER A 77 12.32 3.09 -4.44
N LYS A 78 12.86 2.08 -3.77
CA LYS A 78 13.97 1.28 -4.30
C LYS A 78 13.51 -0.03 -4.93
N ARG A 79 12.23 -0.17 -5.12
CA ARG A 79 11.65 -1.43 -5.62
C ARG A 79 11.35 -1.39 -7.10
#